data_55eb68e48f067c5bf4b8052abbb45046
#
_entry.id   55eb68e48f067c5bf4b8052abbb45046
#
_cell.length_a   1.000
_cell.length_b   1.000
_cell.length_c   1.000
_cell.angle_alpha   90.00
_cell.angle_beta   90.00
_cell.angle_gamma   90.00
#
_symmetry.space_group_name_H-M   'P 1'
#
loop_
_entity.id
_entity.type
_entity.pdbx_description
1 polymer ?
#
loop_
_entity_poly.entity_id
_entity_poly.type
_entity_poly.pdbx_seq_one_letter_code
_entity_poly.pdbx_strand_id
1 'polypeptide(L)'
;MPARLSAILSRQSSGALTSPALRDARRRLHGLRRRLTGGAAVLRYSHQPDDPYSALAAAVLPRLEARYRIRIETHAVPPPVRAAAPDMARLIDWSQRDARRLAAHHGITPLTAPPPGLATDAQSLQRGAQLRARLGHYLGAMFHFEGEWYWGLDRLHHLETRLQSLGLARQPSSPGAGVDTSAPPPVLRWLTPPPAPRGVRPTIHFYCSLRSPYTWLAIGQLRRLAAHYGADLSLQMVLPMVMRGLPVPWPKRRYILLDTKREAERLGLPFGRIADPVGAPTERGIALVQHALALDAVRGHQDSRTGMAVAESFLRGAFAKGIDAGSRDGLLRIAERAGLDAAAVDAALADDAWRAVAEANRLDLLARGLWGVPSFRVDELPALWGQDRLFMLEQDLLTALGSASPGATT
;
A
#
# COMPACT_ATOMS: atom_id res chain seq x y z
N MET A 1 10.67 4.36 28.32
CA MET A 1 11.60 5.26 27.60
C MET A 1 10.91 6.60 27.39
N PRO A 2 11.56 7.76 27.62
CA PRO A 2 10.93 9.05 27.31
C PRO A 2 10.61 9.14 25.80
N ALA A 3 9.41 9.64 25.46
CA ALA A 3 8.88 9.69 24.10
C ALA A 3 9.83 10.36 23.08
N ARG A 4 10.58 11.37 23.51
CA ARG A 4 11.59 12.06 22.67
C ARG A 4 12.75 11.13 22.23
N LEU A 5 13.23 10.24 23.10
CA LEU A 5 14.29 9.27 22.76
C LEU A 5 13.78 8.23 21.75
N SER A 6 12.56 7.76 21.90
CA SER A 6 11.91 6.83 20.97
C SER A 6 11.80 7.44 19.56
N ALA A 7 11.39 8.72 19.46
CA ALA A 7 11.28 9.41 18.17
C ALA A 7 12.65 9.64 17.49
N ILE A 8 13.71 9.90 18.28
CA ILE A 8 15.07 10.06 17.75
C ILE A 8 15.60 8.72 17.20
N LEU A 9 15.47 7.65 17.97
CA LEU A 9 15.89 6.30 17.57
C LEU A 9 15.11 5.81 16.33
N SER A 10 13.81 6.08 16.28
CA SER A 10 12.98 5.76 15.12
C SER A 10 13.47 6.49 13.87
N ARG A 11 13.79 7.78 13.96
CA ARG A 11 14.32 8.58 12.84
C ARG A 11 15.65 8.06 12.31
N GLN A 12 16.58 7.73 13.20
CA GLN A 12 17.90 7.24 12.82
C GLN A 12 17.81 5.85 12.18
N SER A 13 17.10 4.92 12.82
CA SER A 13 16.96 3.55 12.33
C SER A 13 16.17 3.48 11.00
N SER A 14 15.07 4.23 10.88
CA SER A 14 14.31 4.28 9.63
C SER A 14 15.10 4.95 8.50
N GLY A 15 15.81 6.05 8.80
CA GLY A 15 16.67 6.73 7.84
C GLY A 15 17.78 5.82 7.31
N ALA A 16 18.43 5.05 8.18
CA ALA A 16 19.43 4.06 7.77
C ALA A 16 18.82 2.95 6.92
N LEU A 17 17.68 2.35 7.35
CA LEU A 17 17.04 1.26 6.62
C LEU A 17 16.53 1.68 5.25
N THR A 18 16.05 2.91 5.11
CA THR A 18 15.50 3.47 3.86
C THR A 18 16.52 4.24 3.03
N SER A 19 17.81 4.23 3.42
CA SER A 19 18.89 4.91 2.71
C SER A 19 19.07 4.33 1.30
N PRO A 20 18.97 5.16 0.24
CA PRO A 20 19.28 4.73 -1.13
C PRO A 20 20.72 4.23 -1.24
N ALA A 21 21.69 4.90 -0.59
CA ALA A 21 23.09 4.51 -0.63
C ALA A 21 23.30 3.09 -0.05
N LEU A 22 22.63 2.76 1.07
CA LEU A 22 22.73 1.44 1.68
C LEU A 22 22.05 0.36 0.82
N ARG A 23 20.91 0.68 0.21
CA ARG A 23 20.26 -0.19 -0.79
C ARG A 23 21.18 -0.47 -1.96
N ASP A 24 21.76 0.56 -2.54
CA ASP A 24 22.62 0.44 -3.72
C ASP A 24 23.93 -0.29 -3.40
N ALA A 25 24.51 -0.09 -2.21
CA ALA A 25 25.65 -0.87 -1.74
C ALA A 25 25.33 -2.37 -1.63
N ARG A 26 24.16 -2.73 -1.08
CA ARG A 26 23.71 -4.13 -1.01
C ARG A 26 23.48 -4.71 -2.40
N ARG A 27 22.89 -3.95 -3.31
CA ARG A 27 22.71 -4.37 -4.73
C ARG A 27 24.05 -4.63 -5.41
N ARG A 28 25.05 -3.75 -5.21
CA ARG A 28 26.41 -3.94 -5.75
C ARG A 28 27.05 -5.21 -5.19
N LEU A 29 26.93 -5.46 -3.88
CA LEU A 29 27.47 -6.66 -3.25
C LEU A 29 26.85 -7.94 -3.84
N HIS A 30 25.55 -8.00 -4.01
CA HIS A 30 24.88 -9.13 -4.66
C HIS A 30 25.33 -9.30 -6.12
N GLY A 31 25.46 -8.22 -6.86
CA GLY A 31 25.95 -8.25 -8.24
C GLY A 31 27.39 -8.73 -8.34
N LEU A 32 28.26 -8.27 -7.43
CA LEU A 32 29.66 -8.72 -7.36
C LEU A 32 29.76 -10.22 -7.02
N ARG A 33 29.01 -10.65 -5.99
CA ARG A 33 28.96 -12.08 -5.61
C ARG A 33 28.54 -12.95 -6.79
N ARG A 34 27.48 -12.58 -7.51
CA ARG A 34 27.02 -13.32 -8.69
C ARG A 34 28.09 -13.41 -9.78
N ARG A 35 28.81 -12.31 -10.05
CA ARG A 35 29.91 -12.29 -11.06
C ARG A 35 31.06 -13.20 -10.67
N LEU A 36 31.49 -13.14 -9.39
CA LEU A 36 32.60 -13.94 -8.86
C LEU A 36 32.28 -15.44 -8.85
N THR A 37 31.03 -15.80 -8.60
CA THR A 37 30.61 -17.22 -8.59
C THR A 37 30.22 -17.75 -9.96
N GLY A 38 30.22 -16.92 -11.03
CA GLY A 38 29.70 -17.32 -12.33
C GLY A 38 28.22 -17.71 -12.33
N GLY A 39 27.51 -17.36 -11.25
CA GLY A 39 26.14 -17.82 -11.00
C GLY A 39 25.10 -17.15 -11.89
N ALA A 40 24.06 -17.92 -12.22
CA ALA A 40 22.89 -17.39 -12.89
C ALA A 40 22.14 -16.37 -12.02
N ALA A 41 21.47 -15.41 -12.66
CA ALA A 41 20.54 -14.53 -11.96
C ALA A 41 19.28 -15.34 -11.58
N VAL A 42 19.10 -15.61 -10.28
CA VAL A 42 18.01 -16.43 -9.78
C VAL A 42 16.90 -15.56 -9.22
N LEU A 43 15.72 -15.70 -9.81
CA LEU A 43 14.46 -15.15 -9.30
C LEU A 43 13.70 -16.26 -8.56
N ARG A 44 13.48 -16.08 -7.24
CA ARG A 44 12.68 -17.03 -6.47
C ARG A 44 11.25 -16.53 -6.38
N TYR A 45 10.32 -17.40 -6.72
CA TYR A 45 8.89 -17.13 -6.63
C TYR A 45 8.25 -18.02 -5.56
N SER A 46 7.58 -17.39 -4.60
CA SER A 46 6.83 -18.05 -3.53
C SER A 46 5.36 -18.15 -3.93
N HIS A 47 4.92 -19.38 -4.28
CA HIS A 47 3.55 -19.67 -4.70
C HIS A 47 2.75 -20.26 -3.54
N GLN A 48 1.65 -19.61 -3.15
CA GLN A 48 0.67 -20.18 -2.23
C GLN A 48 -0.47 -20.78 -3.06
N PRO A 49 -0.74 -22.09 -2.97
CA PRO A 49 -1.67 -22.79 -3.88
C PRO A 49 -3.09 -22.19 -3.91
N ASP A 50 -3.62 -21.77 -2.76
CA ASP A 50 -5.00 -21.29 -2.62
C ASP A 50 -5.11 -19.75 -2.68
N ASP A 51 -4.05 -19.05 -3.10
CA ASP A 51 -4.01 -17.60 -3.13
C ASP A 51 -4.22 -17.08 -4.56
N PRO A 52 -5.29 -16.31 -4.82
CA PRO A 52 -5.59 -15.80 -6.16
C PRO A 52 -4.51 -14.86 -6.71
N TYR A 53 -3.78 -14.14 -5.86
CA TYR A 53 -2.63 -13.34 -6.29
C TYR A 53 -1.46 -14.22 -6.74
N SER A 54 -1.27 -15.36 -6.08
CA SER A 54 -0.27 -16.35 -6.52
C SER A 54 -0.63 -16.94 -7.88
N ALA A 55 -1.91 -17.20 -8.14
CA ALA A 55 -2.38 -17.67 -9.44
C ALA A 55 -2.14 -16.63 -10.55
N LEU A 56 -2.40 -15.34 -10.27
CA LEU A 56 -2.11 -14.24 -11.18
C LEU A 56 -0.61 -14.06 -11.45
N ALA A 57 0.19 -14.03 -10.39
CA ALA A 57 1.63 -13.84 -10.49
C ALA A 57 2.32 -15.02 -11.19
N ALA A 58 1.80 -16.24 -11.02
CA ALA A 58 2.31 -17.43 -11.71
C ALA A 58 2.06 -17.36 -13.22
N ALA A 59 0.95 -16.80 -13.66
CA ALA A 59 0.62 -16.67 -15.08
C ALA A 59 1.62 -15.84 -15.88
N VAL A 60 2.40 -14.96 -15.23
CA VAL A 60 3.41 -14.13 -15.90
C VAL A 60 4.83 -14.71 -15.84
N LEU A 61 5.05 -15.85 -15.15
CA LEU A 61 6.40 -16.45 -15.04
C LEU A 61 7.01 -16.81 -16.40
N PRO A 62 6.30 -17.48 -17.34
CA PRO A 62 6.87 -17.82 -18.65
C PRO A 62 7.32 -16.58 -19.42
N ARG A 63 6.59 -15.49 -19.30
CA ARG A 63 6.94 -14.22 -19.95
C ARG A 63 8.20 -13.61 -19.33
N LEU A 64 8.38 -13.66 -18.01
CA LEU A 64 9.60 -13.18 -17.36
C LEU A 64 10.82 -13.98 -17.82
N GLU A 65 10.71 -15.30 -17.96
CA GLU A 65 11.79 -16.15 -18.48
C GLU A 65 12.12 -15.84 -19.94
N ALA A 66 11.09 -15.58 -20.74
CA ALA A 66 11.29 -15.21 -22.16
C ALA A 66 11.98 -13.84 -22.30
N ARG A 67 11.67 -12.88 -21.43
CA ARG A 67 12.19 -11.49 -21.50
C ARG A 67 13.57 -11.29 -20.87
N TYR A 68 13.90 -12.09 -19.86
CA TYR A 68 15.10 -11.86 -19.05
C TYR A 68 16.00 -13.09 -18.99
N ARG A 69 17.30 -12.87 -18.91
CA ARG A 69 18.31 -13.91 -18.64
C ARG A 69 18.36 -14.24 -17.17
N ILE A 70 17.29 -14.88 -16.69
CA ILE A 70 17.11 -15.30 -15.31
C ILE A 70 16.72 -16.79 -15.28
N ARG A 71 16.97 -17.42 -14.13
CA ARG A 71 16.40 -18.73 -13.80
C ARG A 71 15.34 -18.52 -12.74
N ILE A 72 14.13 -18.99 -12.95
CA ILE A 72 13.05 -18.93 -11.97
C ILE A 72 13.04 -20.20 -11.14
N GLU A 73 13.08 -20.05 -9.81
CA GLU A 73 12.89 -21.12 -8.84
C GLU A 73 11.55 -20.89 -8.14
N THR A 74 10.59 -21.78 -8.41
CA THR A 74 9.26 -21.70 -7.79
C THR A 74 9.20 -22.59 -6.54
N HIS A 75 8.69 -22.03 -5.45
CA HIS A 75 8.58 -22.70 -4.15
C HIS A 75 7.13 -22.62 -3.65
N ALA A 76 6.51 -23.77 -3.38
CA ALA A 76 5.21 -23.80 -2.74
C ALA A 76 5.33 -23.34 -1.27
N VAL A 77 4.44 -22.45 -0.84
CA VAL A 77 4.43 -21.90 0.52
C VAL A 77 3.03 -21.99 1.13
N PRO A 78 2.91 -22.25 2.43
CA PRO A 78 1.62 -22.21 3.11
C PRO A 78 1.12 -20.76 3.27
N PRO A 79 -0.18 -20.58 3.61
CA PRO A 79 -0.74 -19.29 4.01
C PRO A 79 0.08 -18.60 5.11
N PRO A 80 0.00 -17.27 5.23
CA PRO A 80 0.65 -16.55 6.30
C PRO A 80 0.07 -16.94 7.66
N VAL A 81 0.91 -16.93 8.71
CA VAL A 81 0.45 -17.16 10.07
C VAL A 81 -0.51 -16.05 10.53
N ARG A 82 -1.43 -16.39 11.47
CA ARG A 82 -2.44 -15.46 12.00
C ARG A 82 -1.84 -14.13 12.51
N ALA A 83 -0.64 -14.16 13.09
CA ALA A 83 0.03 -12.93 13.52
C ALA A 83 0.33 -11.95 12.37
N ALA A 84 0.53 -12.46 11.16
CA ALA A 84 0.78 -11.64 9.96
C ALA A 84 -0.51 -11.27 9.21
N ALA A 85 -1.54 -12.16 9.25
CA ALA A 85 -2.85 -11.96 8.64
C ALA A 85 -3.96 -12.34 9.65
N PRO A 86 -4.36 -11.43 10.54
CA PRO A 86 -5.20 -11.76 11.70
C PRO A 86 -6.64 -12.16 11.35
N ASP A 87 -7.16 -11.73 10.21
CA ASP A 87 -8.50 -12.08 9.73
C ASP A 87 -8.42 -12.76 8.36
N MET A 88 -8.15 -14.07 8.38
CA MET A 88 -7.90 -14.81 7.16
C MET A 88 -9.16 -14.99 6.30
N ALA A 89 -10.33 -15.16 6.91
CA ALA A 89 -11.58 -15.33 6.16
C ALA A 89 -11.88 -14.10 5.29
N ARG A 90 -11.87 -12.91 5.91
CA ARG A 90 -12.05 -11.66 5.14
C ARG A 90 -10.94 -11.44 4.12
N LEU A 91 -9.70 -11.84 4.43
CA LEU A 91 -8.60 -11.73 3.48
C LEU A 91 -8.86 -12.57 2.23
N ILE A 92 -9.31 -13.79 2.38
CA ILE A 92 -9.62 -14.69 1.26
C ILE A 92 -10.72 -14.08 0.38
N ASP A 93 -11.85 -13.69 1.00
CA ASP A 93 -12.99 -13.13 0.27
C ASP A 93 -12.61 -11.84 -0.49
N TRP A 94 -11.86 -10.96 0.18
CA TRP A 94 -11.40 -9.74 -0.46
C TRP A 94 -10.40 -10.02 -1.57
N SER A 95 -9.42 -10.90 -1.35
CA SER A 95 -8.39 -11.25 -2.33
C SER A 95 -8.98 -11.82 -3.61
N GLN A 96 -10.03 -12.63 -3.52
CA GLN A 96 -10.72 -13.18 -4.68
C GLN A 96 -11.39 -12.10 -5.53
N ARG A 97 -12.04 -11.12 -4.90
CA ARG A 97 -12.68 -10.00 -5.60
C ARG A 97 -11.66 -9.08 -6.26
N ASP A 98 -10.63 -8.72 -5.52
CA ASP A 98 -9.58 -7.82 -5.97
C ASP A 98 -8.75 -8.43 -7.10
N ALA A 99 -8.35 -9.70 -6.96
CA ALA A 99 -7.58 -10.41 -7.98
C ALA A 99 -8.35 -10.54 -9.30
N ARG A 100 -9.69 -10.73 -9.27
CA ARG A 100 -10.51 -10.73 -10.48
C ARG A 100 -10.48 -9.38 -11.21
N ARG A 101 -10.58 -8.26 -10.46
CA ARG A 101 -10.47 -6.91 -11.04
C ARG A 101 -9.07 -6.66 -11.61
N LEU A 102 -8.01 -7.11 -10.91
CA LEU A 102 -6.63 -7.04 -11.43
C LEU A 102 -6.45 -7.87 -12.69
N ALA A 103 -6.97 -9.10 -12.71
CA ALA A 103 -6.93 -10.00 -13.86
C ALA A 103 -7.54 -9.32 -15.10
N ALA A 104 -8.76 -8.81 -14.96
CA ALA A 104 -9.44 -8.09 -16.03
C ALA A 104 -8.68 -6.83 -16.49
N HIS A 105 -8.16 -6.04 -15.52
CA HIS A 105 -7.41 -4.83 -15.83
C HIS A 105 -6.13 -5.09 -16.63
N HIS A 106 -5.41 -6.15 -16.27
CA HIS A 106 -4.16 -6.53 -16.94
C HIS A 106 -4.35 -7.48 -18.13
N GLY A 107 -5.57 -7.92 -18.43
CA GLY A 107 -5.84 -8.91 -19.46
C GLY A 107 -5.11 -10.25 -19.20
N ILE A 108 -4.97 -10.64 -17.92
CA ILE A 108 -4.28 -11.86 -17.50
C ILE A 108 -5.31 -12.89 -17.08
N THR A 109 -5.22 -14.10 -17.62
CA THR A 109 -5.96 -15.26 -17.13
C THR A 109 -5.18 -15.92 -15.99
N PRO A 110 -5.69 -15.93 -14.74
CA PRO A 110 -5.04 -16.60 -13.63
C PRO A 110 -4.89 -18.10 -13.90
N LEU A 111 -3.83 -18.72 -13.36
CA LEU A 111 -3.70 -20.17 -13.41
C LEU A 111 -4.80 -20.82 -12.56
N THR A 112 -5.39 -21.90 -13.07
CA THR A 112 -6.39 -22.69 -12.34
C THR A 112 -5.78 -23.81 -11.49
N ALA A 113 -4.48 -24.04 -11.66
CA ALA A 113 -3.68 -25.02 -10.91
C ALA A 113 -2.30 -24.43 -10.62
N PRO A 114 -1.54 -24.98 -9.64
CA PRO A 114 -0.16 -24.57 -9.41
C PRO A 114 0.70 -24.66 -10.68
N PRO A 115 1.78 -23.86 -10.77
CA PRO A 115 2.71 -23.94 -11.91
C PRO A 115 3.17 -25.36 -12.20
N PRO A 116 3.35 -25.74 -13.48
CA PRO A 116 3.79 -27.09 -13.84
C PRO A 116 5.07 -27.49 -13.10
N GLY A 117 5.09 -28.73 -12.58
CA GLY A 117 6.23 -29.28 -11.86
C GLY A 117 6.38 -28.80 -10.41
N LEU A 118 5.50 -27.91 -9.92
CA LEU A 118 5.52 -27.47 -8.53
C LEU A 118 4.79 -28.46 -7.62
N ALA A 119 5.55 -29.19 -6.80
CA ALA A 119 4.97 -30.03 -5.74
C ALA A 119 4.39 -29.19 -4.61
N THR A 120 3.15 -29.52 -4.20
CA THR A 120 2.38 -28.80 -3.17
C THR A 120 2.06 -29.69 -1.96
N ASP A 121 2.74 -30.83 -1.83
CA ASP A 121 2.66 -31.70 -0.65
C ASP A 121 3.19 -30.99 0.61
N ALA A 122 2.87 -31.55 1.78
CA ALA A 122 3.22 -30.97 3.09
C ALA A 122 4.73 -30.72 3.24
N GLN A 123 5.58 -31.60 2.72
CA GLN A 123 7.04 -31.46 2.80
C GLN A 123 7.53 -30.31 1.91
N SER A 124 6.98 -30.16 0.71
CA SER A 124 7.30 -29.06 -0.20
C SER A 124 6.86 -27.71 0.36
N LEU A 125 5.66 -27.63 0.93
CA LEU A 125 5.15 -26.44 1.64
C LEU A 125 6.06 -26.07 2.83
N GLN A 126 6.50 -27.07 3.61
CA GLN A 126 7.40 -26.84 4.75
C GLN A 126 8.77 -26.30 4.29
N ARG A 127 9.38 -26.90 3.25
CA ARG A 127 10.64 -26.42 2.68
C ARG A 127 10.51 -24.99 2.16
N GLY A 128 9.44 -24.69 1.44
CA GLY A 128 9.17 -23.34 0.94
C GLY A 128 8.95 -22.34 2.07
N ALA A 129 8.21 -22.69 3.13
CA ALA A 129 8.04 -21.86 4.31
C ALA A 129 9.37 -21.52 4.99
N GLN A 130 10.24 -22.52 5.18
CA GLN A 130 11.56 -22.33 5.76
C GLN A 130 12.45 -21.42 4.91
N LEU A 131 12.45 -21.62 3.60
CA LEU A 131 13.20 -20.76 2.67
C LEU A 131 12.68 -19.33 2.72
N ARG A 132 11.37 -19.12 2.58
CA ARG A 132 10.72 -17.81 2.66
C ARG A 132 11.04 -17.09 3.98
N ALA A 133 10.96 -17.79 5.11
CA ALA A 133 11.28 -17.25 6.43
C ALA A 133 12.76 -16.85 6.55
N ARG A 134 13.70 -17.70 6.09
CA ARG A 134 15.14 -17.39 6.06
C ARG A 134 15.45 -16.16 5.20
N LEU A 135 14.72 -15.96 4.12
CA LEU A 135 14.85 -14.80 3.26
C LEU A 135 14.09 -13.57 3.82
N GLY A 136 13.38 -13.72 4.95
CA GLY A 136 12.76 -12.62 5.70
C GLY A 136 11.39 -12.18 5.19
N HIS A 137 10.56 -13.13 4.66
CA HIS A 137 9.19 -12.83 4.24
C HIS A 137 8.15 -13.83 4.76
N TYR A 138 6.85 -13.54 4.53
CA TYR A 138 5.73 -14.26 5.14
C TYR A 138 4.51 -14.48 4.21
N LEU A 139 4.43 -13.81 3.04
CA LEU A 139 3.29 -13.92 2.11
C LEU A 139 3.57 -14.89 0.95
N GLY A 140 2.47 -15.32 0.29
CA GLY A 140 2.47 -15.85 -1.07
C GLY A 140 2.59 -14.76 -2.15
N ALA A 141 2.53 -15.14 -3.42
CA ALA A 141 2.67 -14.24 -4.58
C ALA A 141 3.92 -13.35 -4.55
N MET A 142 5.02 -13.83 -3.96
CA MET A 142 6.21 -13.03 -3.72
C MET A 142 7.37 -13.42 -4.62
N PHE A 143 7.94 -12.42 -5.27
CA PHE A 143 9.20 -12.55 -6.00
C PHE A 143 10.36 -12.07 -5.12
N HIS A 144 11.41 -12.86 -5.01
CA HIS A 144 12.65 -12.51 -4.32
C HIS A 144 13.81 -12.49 -5.31
N PHE A 145 14.48 -11.35 -5.41
CA PHE A 145 15.65 -11.19 -6.24
C PHE A 145 16.75 -10.45 -5.49
N GLU A 146 17.89 -11.11 -5.29
CA GLU A 146 19.10 -10.53 -4.68
C GLU A 146 18.82 -9.66 -3.44
N GLY A 147 18.11 -10.23 -2.45
CA GLY A 147 17.84 -9.58 -1.15
C GLY A 147 16.64 -8.63 -1.13
N GLU A 148 15.93 -8.49 -2.23
CA GLU A 148 14.71 -7.67 -2.30
C GLU A 148 13.48 -8.50 -2.64
N TRP A 149 12.35 -8.08 -2.08
CA TRP A 149 11.04 -8.70 -2.29
C TRP A 149 10.11 -7.80 -3.09
N TYR A 150 9.29 -8.41 -3.95
CA TYR A 150 8.33 -7.76 -4.82
C TYR A 150 7.02 -8.54 -4.79
N TRP A 151 5.91 -7.88 -4.46
CA TRP A 151 4.62 -8.54 -4.28
C TRP A 151 3.77 -8.52 -5.54
N GLY A 152 3.44 -9.71 -6.04
CA GLY A 152 2.48 -9.91 -7.11
C GLY A 152 2.72 -9.03 -8.34
N LEU A 153 1.66 -8.73 -9.05
CA LEU A 153 1.71 -7.82 -10.20
C LEU A 153 1.97 -6.37 -9.78
N ASP A 154 1.55 -5.99 -8.57
CA ASP A 154 1.66 -4.61 -8.08
C ASP A 154 3.10 -4.10 -7.96
N ARG A 155 4.08 -5.01 -7.83
CA ARG A 155 5.51 -4.65 -7.69
C ARG A 155 6.38 -5.22 -8.80
N LEU A 156 5.77 -5.86 -9.79
CA LEU A 156 6.52 -6.50 -10.88
C LEU A 156 7.33 -5.49 -11.70
N HIS A 157 6.79 -4.30 -11.94
CA HIS A 157 7.48 -3.22 -12.64
C HIS A 157 8.81 -2.81 -11.97
N HIS A 158 8.88 -2.82 -10.63
CA HIS A 158 10.13 -2.54 -9.92
C HIS A 158 11.16 -3.66 -10.09
N LEU A 159 10.71 -4.93 -10.11
CA LEU A 159 11.56 -6.07 -10.41
C LEU A 159 12.12 -5.97 -11.82
N GLU A 160 11.25 -5.73 -12.80
CA GLU A 160 11.64 -5.64 -14.21
C GLU A 160 12.59 -4.45 -14.46
N THR A 161 12.31 -3.28 -13.87
CA THR A 161 13.25 -2.13 -13.91
C THR A 161 14.64 -2.50 -13.39
N ARG A 162 14.70 -3.28 -12.28
CA ARG A 162 15.96 -3.74 -11.75
C ARG A 162 16.67 -4.74 -12.67
N LEU A 163 15.94 -5.70 -13.23
CA LEU A 163 16.51 -6.66 -14.19
C LEU A 163 17.06 -5.97 -15.44
N GLN A 164 16.35 -4.97 -15.95
CA GLN A 164 16.81 -4.12 -17.06
C GLN A 164 18.08 -3.36 -16.71
N SER A 165 18.12 -2.71 -15.52
CA SER A 165 19.30 -1.96 -15.05
C SER A 165 20.56 -2.82 -14.88
N LEU A 166 20.40 -4.13 -14.72
CA LEU A 166 21.48 -5.11 -14.65
C LEU A 166 21.87 -5.67 -16.02
N GLY A 167 21.26 -5.19 -17.11
CA GLY A 167 21.48 -5.70 -18.46
C GLY A 167 20.99 -7.13 -18.68
N LEU A 168 20.03 -7.59 -17.88
CA LEU A 168 19.51 -8.95 -17.97
C LEU A 168 18.38 -9.11 -18.99
N ALA A 169 17.89 -8.05 -19.60
CA ALA A 169 16.94 -8.12 -20.68
C ALA A 169 17.52 -8.91 -21.88
N ARG A 170 16.70 -9.77 -22.49
CA ARG A 170 17.00 -10.36 -23.79
C ARG A 170 16.66 -9.34 -24.86
N GLN A 171 17.34 -9.41 -26.01
CA GLN A 171 16.91 -8.62 -27.17
C GLN A 171 15.51 -9.11 -27.60
N PRO A 172 14.58 -8.20 -27.96
CA PRO A 172 13.26 -8.60 -28.37
C PRO A 172 13.34 -9.39 -29.68
N SER A 173 12.98 -10.68 -29.61
CA SER A 173 12.87 -11.55 -30.77
C SER A 173 11.48 -11.52 -31.41
N SER A 174 10.78 -10.45 -31.33
CA SER A 174 9.50 -10.05 -31.97
C SER A 174 8.63 -9.27 -30.97
N PRO A 175 7.81 -8.32 -31.42
CA PRO A 175 6.79 -7.71 -30.56
C PRO A 175 5.67 -8.73 -30.32
N GLY A 176 5.88 -9.61 -29.35
CA GLY A 176 4.85 -10.56 -28.92
C GLY A 176 3.73 -9.83 -28.19
N ALA A 177 2.51 -10.07 -28.64
CA ALA A 177 1.28 -9.64 -27.98
C ALA A 177 1.20 -10.22 -26.54
N GLY A 178 1.78 -9.55 -25.58
CA GLY A 178 1.72 -9.87 -24.16
C GLY A 178 1.56 -8.61 -23.35
N VAL A 179 0.78 -8.67 -22.28
CA VAL A 179 0.59 -7.58 -21.33
C VAL A 179 1.95 -7.01 -20.93
N ASP A 180 2.17 -5.72 -21.14
CA ASP A 180 3.41 -5.05 -20.75
C ASP A 180 3.40 -4.78 -19.24
N THR A 181 3.95 -5.72 -18.46
CA THR A 181 4.11 -5.56 -17.01
C THR A 181 5.35 -4.74 -16.63
N SER A 182 6.18 -4.33 -17.60
CA SER A 182 7.27 -3.38 -17.35
C SER A 182 6.76 -1.96 -17.19
N ALA A 183 5.55 -1.68 -17.66
CA ALA A 183 4.90 -0.42 -17.39
C ALA A 183 4.64 -0.29 -15.87
N PRO A 184 4.80 0.90 -15.29
CA PRO A 184 4.36 1.16 -13.93
C PRO A 184 2.90 0.71 -13.77
N PRO A 185 2.48 0.28 -12.56
CA PRO A 185 1.07 -0.03 -12.34
C PRO A 185 0.22 1.14 -12.80
N PRO A 186 -1.01 0.88 -13.26
CA PRO A 186 -1.83 1.92 -13.84
C PRO A 186 -1.92 3.10 -12.91
N VAL A 187 -1.40 4.19 -13.39
CA VAL A 187 -1.54 5.49 -12.76
C VAL A 187 -2.97 5.96 -13.04
N LEU A 188 -3.49 6.80 -12.19
CA LEU A 188 -4.72 7.55 -12.42
C LEU A 188 -4.70 8.12 -13.85
N ARG A 189 -5.76 7.84 -14.60
CA ARG A 189 -5.84 8.22 -16.02
C ARG A 189 -6.15 9.69 -16.22
N TRP A 190 -6.73 10.34 -15.18
CA TRP A 190 -7.14 11.76 -15.24
C TRP A 190 -8.02 12.05 -16.46
N LEU A 191 -8.97 11.15 -16.73
CA LEU A 191 -9.88 11.32 -17.84
C LEU A 191 -10.72 12.58 -17.65
N THR A 192 -11.12 13.20 -18.76
CA THR A 192 -12.07 14.30 -18.69
C THR A 192 -13.34 13.81 -17.98
N PRO A 193 -13.77 14.46 -16.88
CA PRO A 193 -14.99 14.05 -16.21
C PRO A 193 -16.16 14.09 -17.19
N PRO A 194 -17.03 13.07 -17.23
CA PRO A 194 -18.26 13.18 -17.97
C PRO A 194 -19.10 14.32 -17.41
N PRO A 195 -19.98 14.94 -18.20
CA PRO A 195 -20.93 15.90 -17.69
C PRO A 195 -21.81 15.18 -16.65
N ALA A 196 -21.53 15.44 -15.38
CA ALA A 196 -22.33 14.87 -14.30
C ALA A 196 -23.78 15.37 -14.42
N PRO A 197 -24.79 14.52 -14.19
CA PRO A 197 -26.14 15.00 -14.01
C PRO A 197 -26.17 16.13 -12.98
N ARG A 198 -26.94 17.17 -13.21
CA ARG A 198 -26.98 18.33 -12.30
C ARG A 198 -27.25 17.86 -10.87
N GLY A 199 -26.34 18.23 -9.95
CA GLY A 199 -26.46 17.93 -8.52
C GLY A 199 -25.89 16.58 -8.07
N VAL A 200 -25.35 15.72 -8.95
CA VAL A 200 -24.70 14.47 -8.55
C VAL A 200 -23.25 14.75 -8.17
N ARG A 201 -22.93 14.53 -6.89
CA ARG A 201 -21.55 14.57 -6.36
C ARG A 201 -21.28 13.26 -5.65
N PRO A 202 -20.54 12.33 -6.27
CA PRO A 202 -20.18 11.08 -5.60
C PRO A 202 -19.30 11.36 -4.37
N THR A 203 -19.46 10.55 -3.34
CA THR A 203 -18.66 10.66 -2.12
C THR A 203 -17.61 9.55 -2.07
N ILE A 204 -16.36 9.93 -1.92
CA ILE A 204 -15.28 8.99 -1.62
C ILE A 204 -15.16 8.85 -0.11
N HIS A 205 -15.51 7.70 0.41
CA HIS A 205 -15.24 7.33 1.82
C HIS A 205 -13.81 6.83 1.94
N PHE A 206 -13.04 7.46 2.78
CA PHE A 206 -11.62 7.18 2.97
C PHE A 206 -11.31 6.72 4.39
N TYR A 207 -11.04 5.43 4.58
CA TYR A 207 -10.60 4.88 5.86
C TYR A 207 -9.09 5.07 6.01
N CYS A 208 -8.71 5.87 6.98
CA CYS A 208 -7.36 6.40 7.16
C CYS A 208 -6.78 6.00 8.52
N SER A 209 -5.52 5.66 8.56
CA SER A 209 -4.77 5.56 9.82
C SER A 209 -3.50 6.39 9.75
N LEU A 210 -3.28 7.19 10.79
CA LEU A 210 -2.11 8.07 10.90
C LEU A 210 -0.78 7.32 11.07
N ARG A 211 -0.83 6.01 11.30
CA ARG A 211 0.37 5.15 11.36
C ARG A 211 0.55 4.27 10.12
N SER A 212 -0.23 4.48 9.08
CA SER A 212 -0.08 3.72 7.84
C SER A 212 0.79 4.49 6.84
N PRO A 213 2.00 3.99 6.50
CA PRO A 213 2.83 4.65 5.49
C PRO A 213 2.23 4.56 4.09
N TYR A 214 1.43 3.54 3.78
CA TYR A 214 0.67 3.48 2.53
C TYR A 214 -0.45 4.53 2.46
N THR A 215 -1.01 4.93 3.61
CA THR A 215 -1.93 6.08 3.67
C THR A 215 -1.22 7.38 3.27
N TRP A 216 0.03 7.56 3.68
CA TRP A 216 0.85 8.70 3.24
C TRP A 216 1.03 8.74 1.71
N LEU A 217 1.21 7.59 1.06
CA LEU A 217 1.32 7.53 -0.40
C LEU A 217 0.01 7.88 -1.12
N ALA A 218 -1.12 7.55 -0.51
CA ALA A 218 -2.44 7.68 -1.13
C ALA A 218 -3.06 9.07 -0.95
N ILE A 219 -2.91 9.71 0.21
CA ILE A 219 -3.75 10.84 0.63
C ILE A 219 -3.68 12.04 -0.32
N GLY A 220 -2.50 12.42 -0.79
CA GLY A 220 -2.34 13.53 -1.72
C GLY A 220 -2.90 13.24 -3.10
N GLN A 221 -2.79 12.00 -3.57
CA GLN A 221 -3.38 11.56 -4.84
C GLN A 221 -4.90 11.52 -4.73
N LEU A 222 -5.43 11.02 -3.61
CA LEU A 222 -6.87 10.96 -3.36
C LEU A 222 -7.52 12.35 -3.37
N ARG A 223 -6.90 13.33 -2.71
CA ARG A 223 -7.38 14.72 -2.72
C ARG A 223 -7.44 15.31 -4.13
N ARG A 224 -6.41 15.06 -4.94
CA ARG A 224 -6.39 15.49 -6.34
C ARG A 224 -7.45 14.78 -7.17
N LEU A 225 -7.65 13.47 -6.93
CA LEU A 225 -8.66 12.68 -7.62
C LEU A 225 -10.08 13.22 -7.33
N ALA A 226 -10.40 13.43 -6.06
CA ALA A 226 -11.68 14.02 -5.67
C ALA A 226 -11.91 15.40 -6.29
N ALA A 227 -10.91 16.28 -6.25
CA ALA A 227 -11.00 17.60 -6.86
C ALA A 227 -11.17 17.54 -8.37
N HIS A 228 -10.49 16.62 -9.06
CA HIS A 228 -10.57 16.47 -10.53
C HIS A 228 -11.95 16.00 -10.98
N TYR A 229 -12.56 15.06 -10.25
CA TYR A 229 -13.89 14.51 -10.61
C TYR A 229 -15.05 15.21 -9.89
N GLY A 230 -14.80 16.24 -9.11
CA GLY A 230 -15.84 16.96 -8.37
C GLY A 230 -16.51 16.11 -7.28
N ALA A 231 -15.80 15.11 -6.76
CA ALA A 231 -16.27 14.23 -5.70
C ALA A 231 -16.06 14.86 -4.31
N ASP A 232 -16.93 14.53 -3.37
CA ASP A 232 -16.76 14.86 -1.96
C ASP A 232 -15.87 13.81 -1.26
N LEU A 233 -15.13 14.23 -0.23
CA LEU A 233 -14.31 13.34 0.59
C LEU A 233 -14.92 13.19 1.98
N SER A 234 -15.16 11.95 2.40
CA SER A 234 -15.58 11.60 3.75
C SER A 234 -14.43 10.87 4.45
N LEU A 235 -13.72 11.56 5.34
CA LEU A 235 -12.55 11.01 6.04
C LEU A 235 -12.98 10.25 7.29
N GLN A 236 -12.59 8.98 7.37
CA GLN A 236 -12.92 8.06 8.44
C GLN A 236 -11.63 7.57 9.11
N MET A 237 -11.36 8.09 10.32
CA MET A 237 -10.16 7.72 11.07
C MET A 237 -10.31 6.35 11.72
N VAL A 238 -9.28 5.48 11.60
CA VAL A 238 -9.22 4.16 12.20
C VAL A 238 -7.91 4.01 12.98
N LEU A 239 -8.00 3.48 14.20
CA LEU A 239 -6.81 3.19 15.02
C LEU A 239 -5.89 2.16 14.35
N PRO A 240 -4.56 2.32 14.47
CA PRO A 240 -3.59 1.35 13.97
C PRO A 240 -3.81 -0.06 14.54
N MET A 241 -3.52 -1.08 13.74
CA MET A 241 -3.66 -2.49 14.15
C MET A 241 -2.99 -2.80 15.48
N VAL A 242 -1.76 -2.31 15.69
CA VAL A 242 -1.01 -2.54 16.94
C VAL A 242 -1.67 -1.93 18.17
N MET A 243 -2.41 -0.83 18.01
CA MET A 243 -3.17 -0.19 19.10
C MET A 243 -4.50 -0.91 19.38
N ARG A 244 -4.87 -1.85 18.51
CA ARG A 244 -6.03 -2.75 18.64
C ARG A 244 -5.61 -4.17 19.09
N GLY A 245 -4.40 -4.34 19.63
CA GLY A 245 -3.86 -5.62 20.05
C GLY A 245 -3.47 -6.57 18.91
N LEU A 246 -3.47 -6.14 17.68
CA LEU A 246 -3.08 -6.97 16.52
C LEU A 246 -1.57 -6.85 16.27
N PRO A 247 -0.81 -7.96 16.32
CA PRO A 247 0.63 -7.92 16.14
C PRO A 247 1.01 -7.56 14.69
N VAL A 248 2.15 -6.90 14.54
CA VAL A 248 2.79 -6.68 13.23
C VAL A 248 4.21 -7.26 13.31
N PRO A 249 4.43 -8.50 12.89
CA PRO A 249 5.72 -9.18 12.94
C PRO A 249 6.83 -8.40 12.24
N TRP A 250 8.09 -8.58 12.67
CA TRP A 250 9.24 -7.87 12.12
C TRP A 250 9.39 -8.00 10.59
N PRO A 251 9.23 -9.17 9.95
CA PRO A 251 9.29 -9.27 8.49
C PRO A 251 8.26 -8.38 7.79
N LYS A 252 7.03 -8.29 8.35
CA LYS A 252 5.96 -7.43 7.85
C LYS A 252 6.31 -5.95 7.98
N ARG A 253 6.82 -5.52 9.15
CA ARG A 253 7.24 -4.12 9.37
C ARG A 253 8.35 -3.72 8.40
N ARG A 254 9.36 -4.59 8.28
CA ARG A 254 10.50 -4.36 7.38
C ARG A 254 10.06 -4.26 5.92
N TYR A 255 9.20 -5.19 5.47
CA TYR A 255 8.69 -5.18 4.10
C TYR A 255 7.91 -3.89 3.83
N ILE A 256 6.94 -3.54 4.68
CA ILE A 256 6.13 -2.30 4.54
C ILE A 256 7.05 -1.08 4.43
N LEU A 257 8.07 -0.96 5.28
CA LEU A 257 8.98 0.18 5.27
C LEU A 257 9.76 0.31 3.96
N LEU A 258 10.34 -0.79 3.48
CA LEU A 258 11.15 -0.81 2.26
C LEU A 258 10.31 -0.67 1.00
N ASP A 259 9.14 -1.27 0.98
CA ASP A 259 8.19 -1.19 -0.11
C ASP A 259 7.60 0.22 -0.24
N THR A 260 7.17 0.82 0.88
CA THR A 260 6.71 2.22 0.89
C THR A 260 7.80 3.18 0.43
N LYS A 261 9.07 2.94 0.83
CA LYS A 261 10.18 3.78 0.34
C LYS A 261 10.30 3.73 -1.17
N ARG A 262 10.20 2.55 -1.75
CA ARG A 262 10.28 2.33 -3.20
C ARG A 262 9.13 2.99 -3.95
N GLU A 263 7.92 2.83 -3.43
CA GLU A 263 6.73 3.47 -3.98
C GLU A 263 6.77 5.01 -3.81
N ALA A 264 7.24 5.51 -2.68
CA ALA A 264 7.43 6.94 -2.47
C ALA A 264 8.42 7.55 -3.48
N GLU A 265 9.53 6.87 -3.74
CA GLU A 265 10.51 7.28 -4.78
C GLU A 265 9.85 7.34 -6.16
N ARG A 266 9.06 6.33 -6.53
CA ARG A 266 8.31 6.31 -7.80
C ARG A 266 7.31 7.48 -7.91
N LEU A 267 6.66 7.83 -6.81
CA LEU A 267 5.66 8.91 -6.75
C LEU A 267 6.28 10.31 -6.52
N GLY A 268 7.60 10.42 -6.39
CA GLY A 268 8.27 11.68 -6.06
C GLY A 268 7.96 12.20 -4.65
N LEU A 269 7.53 11.32 -3.73
CA LEU A 269 7.16 11.68 -2.37
C LEU A 269 8.34 11.53 -1.41
N PRO A 270 8.55 12.48 -0.49
CA PRO A 270 9.57 12.33 0.55
C PRO A 270 9.15 11.26 1.55
N PHE A 271 10.09 10.35 1.90
CA PHE A 271 9.85 9.26 2.85
C PHE A 271 11.16 8.74 3.46
N GLY A 272 11.14 8.36 4.73
CA GLY A 272 12.25 7.65 5.39
C GLY A 272 12.74 8.31 6.70
N ARG A 273 12.52 9.61 6.89
CA ARG A 273 12.76 10.26 8.17
C ARG A 273 11.53 10.13 9.06
N ILE A 274 11.40 8.99 9.73
CA ILE A 274 10.17 8.56 10.39
C ILE A 274 10.24 8.81 11.90
N ALA A 275 9.26 9.55 12.43
CA ALA A 275 8.91 9.52 13.85
C ALA A 275 7.68 8.61 13.98
N ASP A 276 7.86 7.33 14.37
CA ASP A 276 6.76 6.36 14.42
C ASP A 276 5.64 6.86 15.35
N PRO A 277 4.43 7.14 14.84
CA PRO A 277 3.38 7.76 15.63
C PRO A 277 2.55 6.74 16.41
N VAL A 278 3.14 5.73 17.04
CA VAL A 278 2.42 4.74 17.84
C VAL A 278 2.00 5.30 19.21
N GLY A 279 0.79 4.99 19.66
CA GLY A 279 0.26 5.43 20.96
C GLY A 279 -0.20 6.89 20.94
N ALA A 280 0.16 7.65 21.97
CA ALA A 280 -0.26 9.05 22.14
C ALA A 280 -0.11 9.95 20.91
N PRO A 281 0.96 9.85 20.08
CA PRO A 281 1.03 10.62 18.83
C PRO A 281 -0.15 10.36 17.89
N THR A 282 -0.55 9.10 17.70
CA THR A 282 -1.72 8.76 16.88
C THR A 282 -3.01 9.27 17.51
N GLU A 283 -3.20 9.09 18.81
CA GLU A 283 -4.41 9.53 19.53
C GLU A 283 -4.61 11.04 19.40
N ARG A 284 -3.57 11.82 19.68
CA ARG A 284 -3.56 13.28 19.51
C ARG A 284 -3.81 13.72 18.07
N GLY A 285 -3.24 13.01 17.12
CA GLY A 285 -3.47 13.28 15.70
C GLY A 285 -4.91 13.01 15.29
N ILE A 286 -5.53 11.93 15.77
CA ILE A 286 -6.93 11.62 15.49
C ILE A 286 -7.84 12.68 16.14
N ALA A 287 -7.58 13.07 17.41
CA ALA A 287 -8.32 14.13 18.07
C ALA A 287 -8.28 15.44 17.25
N LEU A 288 -7.09 15.83 16.76
CA LEU A 288 -6.94 17.00 15.93
C LEU A 288 -7.68 16.90 14.58
N VAL A 289 -7.66 15.73 13.94
CA VAL A 289 -8.43 15.49 12.70
C VAL A 289 -9.93 15.60 12.99
N GLN A 290 -10.43 15.00 14.07
CA GLN A 290 -11.86 15.06 14.41
C GLN A 290 -12.30 16.48 14.74
N HIS A 291 -11.49 17.25 15.45
CA HIS A 291 -11.76 18.66 15.66
C HIS A 291 -11.84 19.43 14.34
N ALA A 292 -10.93 19.18 13.41
CA ALA A 292 -10.94 19.79 12.08
C ALA A 292 -12.20 19.41 11.26
N LEU A 293 -12.66 18.16 11.36
CA LEU A 293 -13.90 17.70 10.72
C LEU A 293 -15.13 18.39 11.34
N ALA A 294 -15.14 18.62 12.65
CA ALA A 294 -16.20 19.38 13.30
C ALA A 294 -16.23 20.82 12.81
N LEU A 295 -15.06 21.44 12.59
CA LEU A 295 -14.99 22.79 11.98
C LEU A 295 -15.49 22.80 10.53
N ASP A 296 -15.22 21.75 9.74
CA ASP A 296 -15.78 21.62 8.39
C ASP A 296 -17.32 21.57 8.44
N ALA A 297 -17.89 20.77 9.35
CA ALA A 297 -19.34 20.67 9.54
C ALA A 297 -19.99 21.99 9.96
N VAL A 298 -19.40 22.72 10.92
CA VAL A 298 -19.88 24.03 11.37
C VAL A 298 -19.88 25.06 10.22
N ARG A 299 -18.92 24.96 9.31
CA ARG A 299 -18.82 25.84 8.13
C ARG A 299 -19.74 25.41 6.97
N GLY A 300 -20.54 24.37 7.16
CA GLY A 300 -21.44 23.83 6.14
C GLY A 300 -20.73 23.09 5.01
N HIS A 301 -19.47 22.70 5.20
CA HIS A 301 -18.75 21.88 4.24
C HIS A 301 -19.19 20.41 4.40
N GLN A 302 -19.68 19.83 3.34
CA GLN A 302 -20.01 18.39 3.31
C GLN A 302 -18.79 17.52 3.08
N ASP A 303 -17.68 18.08 2.58
CA ASP A 303 -16.41 17.42 2.38
C ASP A 303 -15.44 17.67 3.56
N SER A 304 -14.57 16.71 3.81
CA SER A 304 -13.61 16.71 4.92
C SER A 304 -12.36 17.55 4.64
N ARG A 305 -12.48 18.76 4.11
CA ARG A 305 -11.35 19.58 3.61
C ARG A 305 -10.28 19.83 4.66
N THR A 306 -10.66 20.39 5.79
CA THR A 306 -9.73 20.73 6.88
C THR A 306 -9.21 19.44 7.53
N GLY A 307 -10.09 18.46 7.78
CA GLY A 307 -9.70 17.15 8.28
C GLY A 307 -8.66 16.45 7.40
N MET A 308 -8.85 16.45 6.08
CA MET A 308 -7.90 15.90 5.10
C MET A 308 -6.57 16.66 5.10
N ALA A 309 -6.58 18.00 5.23
CA ALA A 309 -5.36 18.79 5.31
C ALA A 309 -4.56 18.47 6.57
N VAL A 310 -5.23 18.30 7.71
CA VAL A 310 -4.60 17.90 8.98
C VAL A 310 -4.01 16.48 8.87
N ALA A 311 -4.77 15.54 8.34
CA ALA A 311 -4.30 14.15 8.18
C ALA A 311 -3.06 14.09 7.26
N GLU A 312 -3.07 14.80 6.12
CA GLU A 312 -1.92 14.87 5.21
C GLU A 312 -0.72 15.55 5.87
N SER A 313 -0.92 16.66 6.58
CA SER A 313 0.14 17.35 7.33
C SER A 313 0.75 16.45 8.40
N PHE A 314 -0.07 15.68 9.11
CA PHE A 314 0.38 14.69 10.10
C PHE A 314 1.23 13.60 9.46
N LEU A 315 0.73 12.94 8.42
CA LEU A 315 1.43 11.86 7.72
C LEU A 315 2.76 12.35 7.14
N ARG A 316 2.78 13.51 6.53
CA ARG A 316 4.01 14.16 6.05
C ARG A 316 4.98 14.45 7.20
N GLY A 317 4.45 14.95 8.32
CA GLY A 317 5.22 15.17 9.54
C GLY A 317 5.89 13.92 10.05
N ALA A 318 5.10 12.86 10.22
CA ALA A 318 5.56 11.59 10.77
C ALA A 318 6.51 10.84 9.82
N PHE A 319 6.19 10.70 8.54
CA PHE A 319 6.90 9.80 7.61
C PHE A 319 8.00 10.47 6.77
N ALA A 320 7.94 11.81 6.61
CA ALA A 320 8.90 12.52 5.76
C ALA A 320 9.76 13.53 6.52
N LYS A 321 9.23 14.18 7.55
CA LYS A 321 9.92 15.24 8.30
C LYS A 321 10.42 14.78 9.67
N GLY A 322 9.98 13.61 10.15
CA GLY A 322 10.33 13.07 11.46
C GLY A 322 9.84 13.95 12.61
N ILE A 323 8.66 14.54 12.48
CA ILE A 323 8.04 15.36 13.53
C ILE A 323 7.44 14.45 14.56
N ASP A 324 7.80 14.67 15.82
CA ASP A 324 7.22 13.97 16.97
C ASP A 324 5.84 14.58 17.32
N ALA A 325 4.78 13.96 16.80
CA ALA A 325 3.40 14.35 17.10
C ALA A 325 2.97 14.01 18.55
N GLY A 326 3.81 13.32 19.32
CA GLY A 326 3.63 13.10 20.76
C GLY A 326 3.98 14.34 21.60
N SER A 327 4.74 15.28 21.05
CA SER A 327 5.01 16.56 21.70
C SER A 327 3.97 17.63 21.30
N ARG A 328 3.68 18.58 22.21
CA ARG A 328 2.78 19.68 21.87
C ARG A 328 3.33 20.52 20.72
N ASP A 329 4.63 20.82 20.72
CA ASP A 329 5.28 21.60 19.66
C ASP A 329 5.22 20.88 18.29
N GLY A 330 5.40 19.55 18.30
CA GLY A 330 5.29 18.75 17.08
C GLY A 330 3.86 18.75 16.54
N LEU A 331 2.87 18.62 17.40
CA LEU A 331 1.46 18.63 17.02
C LEU A 331 1.04 20.03 16.52
N LEU A 332 1.49 21.10 17.19
CA LEU A 332 1.25 22.47 16.76
C LEU A 332 1.83 22.73 15.35
N ARG A 333 3.06 22.34 15.09
CA ARG A 333 3.68 22.44 13.75
C ARG A 333 2.91 21.67 12.68
N ILE A 334 2.23 20.57 13.03
CA ILE A 334 1.36 19.82 12.13
C ILE A 334 0.07 20.62 11.88
N ALA A 335 -0.53 21.17 12.93
CA ALA A 335 -1.76 21.94 12.88
C ALA A 335 -1.60 23.24 12.05
N GLU A 336 -0.56 24.02 12.33
CA GLU A 336 -0.26 25.28 11.62
C GLU A 336 -0.12 25.07 10.11
N ARG A 337 0.54 23.98 9.68
CA ARG A 337 0.63 23.66 8.24
C ARG A 337 -0.71 23.30 7.60
N ALA A 338 -1.70 22.96 8.38
CA ALA A 338 -3.07 22.70 7.94
C ALA A 338 -4.01 23.90 8.15
N GLY A 339 -3.46 25.04 8.61
CA GLY A 339 -4.22 26.26 8.85
C GLY A 339 -4.96 26.31 10.19
N LEU A 340 -4.55 25.51 11.17
CA LEU A 340 -5.09 25.51 12.52
C LEU A 340 -4.10 26.15 13.50
N ASP A 341 -4.60 26.85 14.50
CA ASP A 341 -3.83 27.51 15.51
C ASP A 341 -3.66 26.70 16.81
N ALA A 342 -3.02 27.28 17.82
CA ALA A 342 -2.79 26.66 19.11
C ALA A 342 -4.10 26.40 19.87
N ALA A 343 -5.10 27.27 19.74
CA ALA A 343 -6.39 27.10 20.40
C ALA A 343 -7.13 25.87 19.87
N ALA A 344 -7.08 25.64 18.56
CA ALA A 344 -7.63 24.43 17.95
C ALA A 344 -6.93 23.15 18.44
N VAL A 345 -5.59 23.21 18.64
CA VAL A 345 -4.83 22.08 19.21
C VAL A 345 -5.27 21.80 20.65
N ASP A 346 -5.37 22.84 21.47
CA ASP A 346 -5.75 22.68 22.89
C ASP A 346 -7.21 22.18 23.03
N ALA A 347 -8.13 22.71 22.21
CA ALA A 347 -9.52 22.22 22.15
C ALA A 347 -9.60 20.74 21.72
N ALA A 348 -8.85 20.36 20.69
CA ALA A 348 -8.80 18.98 20.20
C ALA A 348 -8.28 18.01 21.27
N LEU A 349 -7.28 18.41 22.04
CA LEU A 349 -6.69 17.58 23.10
C LEU A 349 -7.57 17.44 24.34
N ALA A 350 -8.54 18.34 24.54
CA ALA A 350 -9.50 18.31 25.62
C ALA A 350 -10.72 17.41 25.35
N ASP A 351 -10.89 16.96 24.07
CA ASP A 351 -12.05 16.17 23.64
C ASP A 351 -11.65 14.71 23.37
N ASP A 352 -12.35 13.78 24.02
CA ASP A 352 -12.17 12.32 23.87
C ASP A 352 -13.23 11.68 22.94
N ALA A 353 -14.20 12.44 22.40
CA ALA A 353 -15.29 11.93 21.56
C ALA A 353 -14.77 11.20 20.30
N TRP A 354 -13.58 11.56 19.82
CA TRP A 354 -12.93 10.90 18.70
C TRP A 354 -12.80 9.38 18.86
N ARG A 355 -12.75 8.86 20.11
CA ARG A 355 -12.60 7.41 20.38
C ARG A 355 -13.81 6.63 19.89
N ALA A 356 -15.01 7.11 20.20
CA ALA A 356 -16.26 6.51 19.75
C ALA A 356 -16.38 6.56 18.22
N VAL A 357 -16.01 7.70 17.62
CA VAL A 357 -16.03 7.87 16.15
C VAL A 357 -15.04 6.92 15.47
N ALA A 358 -13.81 6.80 15.98
CA ALA A 358 -12.81 5.89 15.41
C ALA A 358 -13.24 4.41 15.53
N GLU A 359 -13.93 4.04 16.60
CA GLU A 359 -14.49 2.69 16.77
C GLU A 359 -15.67 2.45 15.82
N ALA A 360 -16.57 3.40 15.64
CA ALA A 360 -17.66 3.31 14.67
C ALA A 360 -17.13 3.15 13.25
N ASN A 361 -16.11 3.92 12.86
CA ASN A 361 -15.43 3.80 11.57
C ASN A 361 -14.78 2.42 11.37
N ARG A 362 -14.20 1.87 12.45
CA ARG A 362 -13.63 0.51 12.42
C ARG A 362 -14.71 -0.54 12.17
N LEU A 363 -15.84 -0.43 12.84
CA LEU A 363 -16.95 -1.36 12.67
C LEU A 363 -17.56 -1.26 11.28
N ASP A 364 -17.70 -0.06 10.72
CA ASP A 364 -18.16 0.14 9.34
C ASP A 364 -17.17 -0.48 8.34
N LEU A 365 -15.86 -0.26 8.51
CA LEU A 365 -14.84 -0.90 7.67
C LEU A 365 -14.93 -2.45 7.72
N LEU A 366 -15.15 -3.01 8.91
CA LEU A 366 -15.36 -4.46 9.08
C LEU A 366 -16.64 -4.95 8.40
N ALA A 367 -17.73 -4.20 8.48
CA ALA A 367 -18.98 -4.52 7.80
C ALA A 367 -18.82 -4.52 6.27
N ARG A 368 -17.88 -3.73 5.73
CA ARG A 368 -17.48 -3.73 4.31
C ARG A 368 -16.54 -4.88 3.93
N GLY A 369 -16.23 -5.78 4.86
CA GLY A 369 -15.35 -6.94 4.64
C GLY A 369 -13.86 -6.61 4.70
N LEU A 370 -13.46 -5.45 5.21
CA LEU A 370 -12.07 -5.00 5.31
C LEU A 370 -11.68 -4.67 6.75
N TRP A 371 -10.39 -4.72 7.05
CA TRP A 371 -9.84 -4.34 8.37
C TRP A 371 -8.53 -3.55 8.27
N GLY A 372 -8.00 -3.41 7.08
CA GLY A 372 -6.74 -2.70 6.78
C GLY A 372 -6.98 -1.33 6.19
N VAL A 373 -5.93 -0.51 6.16
CA VAL A 373 -5.94 0.86 5.63
C VAL A 373 -4.65 1.13 4.84
N PRO A 374 -4.67 2.04 3.85
CA PRO A 374 -5.81 2.83 3.38
C PRO A 374 -6.87 1.96 2.71
N SER A 375 -8.12 2.27 2.91
CA SER A 375 -9.24 1.67 2.17
C SER A 375 -10.17 2.77 1.67
N PHE A 376 -10.84 2.51 0.55
CA PHE A 376 -11.65 3.49 -0.15
C PHE A 376 -12.95 2.86 -0.64
N ARG A 377 -14.00 3.64 -0.77
CA ARG A 377 -15.17 3.30 -1.59
C ARG A 377 -15.82 4.56 -2.16
N VAL A 378 -16.49 4.42 -3.28
CA VAL A 378 -17.35 5.46 -3.85
C VAL A 378 -18.79 5.12 -3.48
N ASP A 379 -19.48 6.02 -2.80
CA ASP A 379 -20.86 5.84 -2.35
C ASP A 379 -21.06 4.44 -1.72
N GLU A 380 -21.98 3.63 -2.23
CA GLU A 380 -22.23 2.26 -1.76
C GLU A 380 -21.52 1.17 -2.57
N LEU A 381 -20.61 1.53 -3.48
CA LEU A 381 -19.82 0.55 -4.23
C LEU A 381 -18.88 -0.24 -3.29
N PRO A 382 -18.47 -1.46 -3.70
CA PRO A 382 -17.58 -2.29 -2.91
C PRO A 382 -16.28 -1.58 -2.54
N ALA A 383 -15.84 -1.74 -1.29
CA ALA A 383 -14.63 -1.12 -0.80
C ALA A 383 -13.36 -1.73 -1.42
N LEU A 384 -12.37 -0.87 -1.65
CA LEU A 384 -11.04 -1.17 -2.17
C LEU A 384 -10.00 -1.02 -1.08
N TRP A 385 -8.98 -1.86 -1.05
CA TRP A 385 -7.91 -1.81 -0.06
C TRP A 385 -6.53 -1.65 -0.69
N GLY A 386 -5.81 -0.64 -0.26
CA GLY A 386 -4.44 -0.38 -0.64
C GLY A 386 -4.28 0.82 -1.58
N GLN A 387 -3.16 1.52 -1.43
CA GLN A 387 -2.80 2.67 -2.28
C GLN A 387 -2.67 2.27 -3.77
N ASP A 388 -2.46 1.00 -4.04
CA ASP A 388 -2.34 0.43 -5.39
C ASP A 388 -3.68 0.33 -6.12
N ARG A 389 -4.80 0.65 -5.46
CA ARG A 389 -6.18 0.54 -6.00
C ARG A 389 -6.81 1.88 -6.35
N LEU A 390 -6.04 2.98 -6.34
CA LEU A 390 -6.57 4.30 -6.72
C LEU A 390 -7.08 4.34 -8.16
N PHE A 391 -6.48 3.57 -9.09
CA PHE A 391 -6.98 3.47 -10.45
C PHE A 391 -8.35 2.76 -10.54
N MET A 392 -8.62 1.78 -9.66
CA MET A 392 -9.94 1.16 -9.56
C MET A 392 -10.95 2.12 -8.92
N LEU A 393 -10.51 2.93 -7.96
CA LEU A 393 -11.33 3.99 -7.38
C LEU A 393 -11.72 5.03 -8.44
N GLU A 394 -10.80 5.38 -9.35
CA GLU A 394 -11.11 6.25 -10.49
C GLU A 394 -12.17 5.63 -11.41
N GLN A 395 -12.09 4.33 -11.68
CA GLN A 395 -13.12 3.62 -12.45
C GLN A 395 -14.48 3.64 -11.74
N ASP A 396 -14.48 3.42 -10.41
CA ASP A 396 -15.70 3.44 -9.60
C ASP A 396 -16.33 4.86 -9.59
N LEU A 397 -15.51 5.93 -9.54
CA LEU A 397 -15.97 7.31 -9.69
C LEU A 397 -16.61 7.58 -11.05
N LEU A 398 -15.97 7.12 -12.12
CA LEU A 398 -16.51 7.26 -13.48
C LEU A 398 -17.83 6.52 -13.64
N THR A 399 -17.98 5.36 -13.00
CA THR A 399 -19.23 4.61 -12.96
C THR A 399 -20.31 5.40 -12.22
N ALA A 400 -20.01 5.95 -11.05
CA ALA A 400 -20.93 6.77 -10.27
C ALA A 400 -21.37 8.05 -11.01
N LEU A 401 -20.48 8.62 -11.83
CA LEU A 401 -20.77 9.78 -12.68
C LEU A 401 -21.53 9.43 -13.96
N GLY A 402 -21.87 8.15 -14.18
CA GLY A 402 -22.66 7.71 -15.33
C GLY A 402 -21.87 7.52 -16.63
N SER A 403 -20.53 7.44 -16.55
CA SER A 403 -19.72 7.09 -17.70
C SER A 403 -19.61 5.58 -17.86
N ALA A 404 -19.97 5.04 -19.03
CA ALA A 404 -19.65 3.66 -19.37
C ALA A 404 -18.12 3.46 -19.29
N SER A 405 -17.64 2.41 -18.63
CA SER A 405 -16.22 2.04 -18.64
C SER A 405 -15.73 1.94 -20.08
N PRO A 406 -14.68 2.68 -20.49
CA PRO A 406 -14.06 2.42 -21.79
C PRO A 406 -13.27 1.12 -21.66
N GLY A 407 -13.87 0.00 -22.11
CA GLY A 407 -13.15 -1.26 -22.11
C GLY A 407 -13.97 -2.54 -22.19
N ALA A 408 -15.27 -2.46 -22.49
CA ALA A 408 -16.02 -3.61 -22.96
C ALA A 408 -16.30 -3.43 -24.47
N THR A 409 -15.25 -3.47 -25.25
CA THR A 409 -15.40 -3.84 -26.66
C THR A 409 -15.05 -5.31 -26.76
N THR A 410 -16.03 -6.07 -27.13
CA THR A 410 -16.12 -7.49 -27.49
C THR A 410 -14.85 -8.06 -28.12
#